data_e72c1551adb27e34d16460295201c373
#
_entry.id   e72c1551adb27e34d16460295201c373
#
_cell.length_a   1.000
_cell.length_b   1.000
_cell.length_c   1.000
_cell.angle_alpha   90.00
_cell.angle_beta   90.00
_cell.angle_gamma   90.00
#
_symmetry.space_group_name_H-M   'P 1'
#
loop_
_entity.id
_entity.type
_entity.pdbx_description
1 polymer ?
#
loop_
_entity_poly.entity_id
_entity_poly.type
_entity_poly.pdbx_seq_one_letter_code
_entity_poly.pdbx_strand_id
1 'polypeptide(L)'
;MKARSVVTLSDVAERAGVSLATASRVINGGTRAVSPHYRDRVLAAASDLGYTPNAHAQAMARGRSKMIGLVVHDIADPYFSAIAAGAISLAGSRGLLVLGNTLHNPDYEFEYVSTMRAQRAQALILVGSRTTDVEHTRRLTDEVAEFIEGGGRVAAVSQDTLGADTVLPENRAGAHALAAALITEGHRRFAVLGGPKTLLTARDRVEGFQDALAEQGLEPPVVIEGAFTRDGGYTAMCGLLDLPDHPPCVFAVNDVMAIGAMAAVRERGLRVPGDVAVAGFDDIPTLRDVAPTLTTVRLPLAEMGRLAASMVLDDEPRTTPRVAPIAGEVVLRESTIR
;
A
#
# COMPACT_ATOMS: atom_id res chain seq x y z
N MET A 1 39.80 -25.64 9.40
CA MET A 1 38.52 -25.46 10.08
C MET A 1 37.53 -26.46 9.47
N LYS A 2 37.13 -27.52 10.24
CA LYS A 2 36.05 -28.42 9.77
C LYS A 2 34.75 -27.62 9.71
N ALA A 3 34.08 -27.62 8.58
CA ALA A 3 32.74 -27.07 8.46
C ALA A 3 31.85 -27.72 9.52
N ARG A 4 31.26 -26.95 10.43
CA ARG A 4 30.24 -27.44 11.34
C ARG A 4 29.09 -27.97 10.50
N SER A 5 28.84 -29.29 10.55
CA SER A 5 27.64 -29.85 9.92
C SER A 5 26.41 -29.18 10.54
N VAL A 6 25.49 -28.74 9.67
CA VAL A 6 24.22 -28.13 10.11
C VAL A 6 23.46 -29.20 10.90
N VAL A 7 23.13 -28.89 12.16
CA VAL A 7 22.34 -29.77 13.01
C VAL A 7 20.96 -29.98 12.40
N THR A 8 20.54 -31.22 12.28
CA THR A 8 19.28 -31.62 11.66
C THR A 8 18.23 -32.01 12.69
N LEU A 9 16.96 -32.09 12.27
CA LEU A 9 15.90 -32.62 13.15
C LEU A 9 16.13 -34.12 13.52
N SER A 10 16.85 -34.86 12.67
CA SER A 10 17.25 -36.26 12.97
C SER A 10 18.20 -36.31 14.14
N ASP A 11 19.18 -35.39 14.20
CA ASP A 11 20.13 -35.32 15.33
C ASP A 11 19.41 -34.99 16.65
N VAL A 12 18.39 -34.11 16.59
CA VAL A 12 17.54 -33.79 17.74
C VAL A 12 16.73 -35.02 18.18
N ALA A 13 16.15 -35.75 17.24
CA ALA A 13 15.37 -36.96 17.54
C ALA A 13 16.23 -38.04 18.19
N GLU A 14 17.44 -38.29 17.66
CA GLU A 14 18.42 -39.22 18.21
C GLU A 14 18.85 -38.81 19.62
N ARG A 15 19.24 -37.55 19.81
CA ARG A 15 19.65 -37.00 21.12
C ARG A 15 18.54 -37.07 22.16
N ALA A 16 17.27 -36.84 21.74
CA ALA A 16 16.10 -36.94 22.61
C ALA A 16 15.63 -38.39 22.83
N GLY A 17 16.12 -39.37 22.09
CA GLY A 17 15.68 -40.77 22.16
C GLY A 17 14.22 -40.95 21.76
N VAL A 18 13.79 -40.27 20.69
CA VAL A 18 12.44 -40.34 20.15
C VAL A 18 12.46 -40.56 18.64
N SER A 19 11.32 -40.94 18.07
CA SER A 19 11.22 -41.00 16.57
C SER A 19 11.29 -39.60 15.94
N LEU A 20 11.79 -39.52 14.70
CA LEU A 20 11.79 -38.28 13.91
C LEU A 20 10.39 -37.65 13.84
N ALA A 21 9.35 -38.48 13.71
CA ALA A 21 7.96 -38.02 13.71
C ALA A 21 7.53 -37.39 15.04
N THR A 22 8.05 -37.90 16.18
CA THR A 22 7.77 -37.31 17.49
C THR A 22 8.52 -35.99 17.66
N ALA A 23 9.80 -35.92 17.29
CA ALA A 23 10.59 -34.71 17.33
C ALA A 23 9.95 -33.63 16.43
N SER A 24 9.53 -34.00 15.22
CA SER A 24 8.84 -33.08 14.29
C SER A 24 7.55 -32.52 14.88
N ARG A 25 6.72 -33.34 15.52
CA ARG A 25 5.47 -32.86 16.15
C ARG A 25 5.74 -31.90 17.31
N VAL A 26 6.78 -32.12 18.10
CA VAL A 26 7.14 -31.20 19.18
C VAL A 26 7.62 -29.87 18.65
N ILE A 27 8.55 -29.90 17.70
CA ILE A 27 9.21 -28.71 17.17
C ILE A 27 8.28 -27.90 16.24
N ASN A 28 7.48 -28.58 15.39
CA ASN A 28 6.68 -27.92 14.35
C ASN A 28 5.22 -27.73 14.74
N GLY A 29 4.80 -28.28 15.89
CA GLY A 29 3.39 -28.38 16.24
C GLY A 29 2.68 -29.47 15.41
N GLY A 30 1.77 -30.19 16.01
CA GLY A 30 0.95 -31.21 15.32
C GLY A 30 -0.36 -31.43 16.05
N THR A 31 -1.36 -31.96 15.33
CA THR A 31 -2.70 -32.22 15.85
C THR A 31 -2.75 -33.32 16.91
N ARG A 32 -1.74 -34.20 16.98
CA ARG A 32 -1.62 -35.25 17.99
C ARG A 32 -0.77 -34.78 19.18
N ALA A 33 -1.35 -34.76 20.36
CA ALA A 33 -0.67 -34.43 21.60
C ALA A 33 0.52 -35.37 21.83
N VAL A 34 1.69 -34.78 22.13
CA VAL A 34 2.86 -35.50 22.61
C VAL A 34 2.90 -35.35 24.13
N SER A 35 3.20 -36.45 24.85
CA SER A 35 3.25 -36.38 26.33
C SER A 35 4.27 -35.32 26.79
N PRO A 36 4.02 -34.62 27.92
CA PRO A 36 4.93 -33.60 28.45
C PRO A 36 6.37 -34.09 28.57
N HIS A 37 6.57 -35.30 29.02
CA HIS A 37 7.89 -35.91 29.20
C HIS A 37 8.71 -35.97 27.90
N TYR A 38 8.11 -36.40 26.76
CA TYR A 38 8.81 -36.43 25.49
C TYR A 38 8.99 -35.03 24.90
N ARG A 39 8.05 -34.12 25.15
CA ARG A 39 8.15 -32.74 24.73
C ARG A 39 9.35 -32.04 25.35
N ASP A 40 9.53 -32.19 26.70
CA ASP A 40 10.62 -31.53 27.41
C ASP A 40 11.98 -32.09 26.97
N ARG A 41 12.08 -33.40 26.72
CA ARG A 41 13.30 -34.03 26.19
C ARG A 41 13.70 -33.52 24.82
N VAL A 42 12.73 -33.37 23.93
CA VAL A 42 12.98 -32.84 22.55
C VAL A 42 13.40 -31.38 22.60
N LEU A 43 12.76 -30.54 23.41
CA LEU A 43 13.12 -29.13 23.57
C LEU A 43 14.50 -28.96 24.19
N ALA A 44 14.85 -29.75 25.19
CA ALA A 44 16.18 -29.77 25.80
C ALA A 44 17.25 -30.19 24.76
N ALA A 45 17.03 -31.29 24.03
CA ALA A 45 17.94 -31.75 22.99
C ALA A 45 18.13 -30.70 21.87
N ALA A 46 17.06 -30.03 21.44
CA ALA A 46 17.15 -28.97 20.44
C ALA A 46 17.99 -27.77 20.94
N SER A 47 17.79 -27.38 22.20
CA SER A 47 18.56 -26.31 22.84
C SER A 47 20.05 -26.70 22.98
N ASP A 48 20.35 -27.89 23.46
CA ASP A 48 21.73 -28.39 23.67
C ASP A 48 22.53 -28.46 22.37
N LEU A 49 21.87 -28.85 21.26
CA LEU A 49 22.47 -28.95 19.93
C LEU A 49 22.52 -27.63 19.19
N GLY A 50 21.87 -26.58 19.71
CA GLY A 50 21.69 -25.31 18.98
C GLY A 50 20.88 -25.49 17.70
N TYR A 51 19.89 -26.41 17.68
CA TYR A 51 19.07 -26.68 16.54
C TYR A 51 18.12 -25.51 16.26
N THR A 52 18.22 -24.96 15.07
CA THR A 52 17.26 -23.98 14.56
C THR A 52 16.36 -24.65 13.51
N PRO A 53 15.03 -24.64 13.70
CA PRO A 53 14.11 -25.21 12.72
C PRO A 53 14.30 -24.58 11.34
N ASN A 54 14.43 -25.41 10.31
CA ASN A 54 14.50 -24.93 8.93
C ASN A 54 13.11 -24.49 8.47
N ALA A 55 12.94 -23.19 8.22
CA ALA A 55 11.67 -22.59 7.80
C ALA A 55 11.16 -23.20 6.47
N HIS A 56 12.04 -23.54 5.54
CA HIS A 56 11.66 -24.19 4.28
C HIS A 56 11.14 -25.62 4.52
N ALA A 57 11.80 -26.40 5.38
CA ALA A 57 11.32 -27.73 5.73
C ALA A 57 9.96 -27.67 6.46
N GLN A 58 9.77 -26.67 7.32
CA GLN A 58 8.47 -26.42 7.95
C GLN A 58 7.39 -26.03 6.97
N ALA A 59 7.70 -25.14 6.00
CA ALA A 59 6.78 -24.74 4.94
C ALA A 59 6.37 -25.94 4.07
N MET A 60 7.32 -26.83 3.73
CA MET A 60 7.03 -28.08 3.01
C MET A 60 6.11 -28.99 3.82
N ALA A 61 6.36 -29.15 5.10
CA ALA A 61 5.56 -30.03 5.99
C ALA A 61 4.13 -29.50 6.23
N ARG A 62 3.96 -28.18 6.23
CA ARG A 62 2.67 -27.49 6.44
C ARG A 62 1.96 -27.12 5.14
N GLY A 63 2.61 -27.29 3.98
CA GLY A 63 2.13 -26.82 2.68
C GLY A 63 2.34 -25.33 2.42
N ARG A 64 2.67 -24.52 3.46
CA ARG A 64 2.88 -23.07 3.37
C ARG A 64 3.88 -22.53 4.37
N SER A 65 4.55 -21.45 3.97
CA SER A 65 5.37 -20.65 4.88
C SER A 65 4.49 -19.67 5.67
N LYS A 66 5.00 -19.19 6.82
CA LYS A 66 4.37 -18.08 7.56
C LYS A 66 4.78 -16.70 7.01
N MET A 67 5.12 -16.63 5.73
CA MET A 67 5.53 -15.41 5.08
C MET A 67 4.31 -14.62 4.61
N ILE A 68 4.32 -13.32 4.85
CA ILE A 68 3.33 -12.36 4.37
C ILE A 68 4.08 -11.35 3.52
N GLY A 69 3.78 -11.26 2.24
CA GLY A 69 4.32 -10.22 1.37
C GLY A 69 3.52 -8.92 1.53
N LEU A 70 4.21 -7.80 1.66
CA LEU A 70 3.65 -6.46 1.55
C LEU A 70 4.36 -5.74 0.42
N VAL A 71 3.68 -5.51 -0.69
CA VAL A 71 4.25 -4.86 -1.87
C VAL A 71 3.66 -3.47 -1.99
N VAL A 72 4.53 -2.47 -2.04
CA VAL A 72 4.17 -1.06 -2.16
C VAL A 72 4.90 -0.43 -3.36
N HIS A 73 4.38 0.68 -3.89
CA HIS A 73 5.04 1.35 -5.01
C HIS A 73 6.30 2.11 -4.59
N ASP A 74 6.23 2.90 -3.51
CA ASP A 74 7.39 3.61 -2.97
C ASP A 74 7.31 3.74 -1.45
N ILE A 75 8.16 3.00 -0.73
CA ILE A 75 8.18 3.06 0.74
C ILE A 75 8.66 4.41 1.29
N ALA A 76 9.35 5.21 0.47
CA ALA A 76 9.76 6.55 0.87
C ALA A 76 8.62 7.56 0.83
N ASP A 77 7.55 7.29 0.09
CA ASP A 77 6.34 8.11 0.11
C ASP A 77 5.55 7.83 1.41
N PRO A 78 5.24 8.89 2.21
CA PRO A 78 4.50 8.78 3.46
C PRO A 78 3.12 8.12 3.34
N TYR A 79 2.47 8.16 2.17
CA TYR A 79 1.24 7.45 1.88
C TYR A 79 1.42 5.94 2.06
N PHE A 80 2.40 5.37 1.36
CA PHE A 80 2.66 3.92 1.41
C PHE A 80 3.22 3.48 2.75
N SER A 81 4.10 4.28 3.36
CA SER A 81 4.67 3.95 4.66
C SER A 81 3.62 3.98 5.79
N ALA A 82 2.62 4.87 5.73
CA ALA A 82 1.53 4.91 6.70
C ALA A 82 0.61 3.68 6.58
N ILE A 83 0.27 3.27 5.35
CA ILE A 83 -0.51 2.04 5.10
C ILE A 83 0.29 0.81 5.55
N ALA A 84 1.59 0.75 5.20
CA ALA A 84 2.47 -0.33 5.62
C ALA A 84 2.55 -0.46 7.15
N ALA A 85 2.68 0.65 7.87
CA ALA A 85 2.67 0.66 9.33
C ALA A 85 1.37 0.07 9.90
N GLY A 86 0.22 0.41 9.30
CA GLY A 86 -1.08 -0.17 9.64
C GLY A 86 -1.11 -1.69 9.43
N ALA A 87 -0.67 -2.17 8.27
CA ALA A 87 -0.61 -3.59 7.95
C ALA A 87 0.34 -4.35 8.90
N ILE A 88 1.53 -3.81 9.16
CA ILE A 88 2.53 -4.39 10.06
C ILE A 88 1.99 -4.52 11.48
N SER A 89 1.23 -3.53 11.96
CA SER A 89 0.69 -3.52 13.33
C SER A 89 -0.19 -4.75 13.63
N LEU A 90 -0.86 -5.29 12.61
CA LEU A 90 -1.71 -6.47 12.73
C LEU A 90 -1.00 -7.76 12.28
N ALA A 91 -0.31 -7.72 11.14
CA ALA A 91 0.30 -8.89 10.51
C ALA A 91 1.63 -9.30 11.15
N GLY A 92 2.37 -8.37 11.74
CA GLY A 92 3.73 -8.60 12.26
C GLY A 92 3.84 -9.67 13.36
N SER A 93 2.77 -9.90 14.13
CA SER A 93 2.71 -10.97 15.14
C SER A 93 2.31 -12.34 14.57
N ARG A 94 1.85 -12.41 13.33
CA ARG A 94 1.28 -13.60 12.68
C ARG A 94 2.27 -14.34 11.78
N GLY A 95 3.33 -13.66 11.33
CA GLY A 95 4.30 -14.25 10.43
C GLY A 95 5.49 -13.36 10.14
N LEU A 96 6.39 -13.82 9.25
CA LEU A 96 7.47 -13.00 8.69
C LEU A 96 6.90 -12.09 7.62
N LEU A 97 6.93 -10.79 7.86
CA LEU A 97 6.54 -9.81 6.86
C LEU A 97 7.74 -9.47 5.97
N VAL A 98 7.55 -9.60 4.65
CA VAL A 98 8.55 -9.26 3.62
C VAL A 98 8.04 -8.09 2.82
N LEU A 99 8.78 -6.98 2.85
CA LEU A 99 8.44 -5.78 2.10
C LEU A 99 9.04 -5.84 0.70
N GLY A 100 8.19 -5.67 -0.31
CA GLY A 100 8.55 -5.40 -1.69
C GLY A 100 8.35 -3.92 -2.03
N ASN A 101 9.32 -3.29 -2.68
CA ASN A 101 9.23 -1.91 -3.16
C ASN A 101 9.39 -1.89 -4.68
N THR A 102 8.33 -1.49 -5.42
CA THR A 102 8.33 -1.59 -6.89
C THR A 102 8.94 -0.38 -7.58
N LEU A 103 9.12 0.74 -6.87
CA LEU A 103 9.58 2.02 -7.44
C LEU A 103 8.74 2.44 -8.66
N HIS A 104 7.43 2.20 -8.60
CA HIS A 104 6.48 2.42 -9.71
C HIS A 104 6.78 1.63 -11.00
N ASN A 105 7.66 0.60 -10.93
CA ASN A 105 7.89 -0.31 -12.05
C ASN A 105 6.90 -1.49 -11.97
N PRO A 106 6.00 -1.63 -12.96
CA PRO A 106 4.98 -2.68 -12.96
C PRO A 106 5.58 -4.11 -13.06
N ASP A 107 6.71 -4.29 -13.73
CA ASP A 107 7.36 -5.59 -13.82
C ASP A 107 7.85 -6.09 -12.45
N TYR A 108 8.30 -5.18 -11.57
CA TYR A 108 8.70 -5.55 -10.21
C TYR A 108 7.51 -6.03 -9.37
N GLU A 109 6.32 -5.45 -9.56
CA GLU A 109 5.11 -5.93 -8.86
C GLU A 109 4.82 -7.39 -9.23
N PHE A 110 4.84 -7.70 -10.51
CA PHE A 110 4.67 -9.07 -11.01
C PHE A 110 5.75 -10.02 -10.44
N GLU A 111 7.03 -9.62 -10.49
CA GLU A 111 8.14 -10.43 -9.97
C GLU A 111 8.00 -10.71 -8.46
N TYR A 112 7.55 -9.73 -7.67
CA TYR A 112 7.29 -9.93 -6.24
C TYR A 112 6.18 -10.94 -6.01
N VAL A 113 5.05 -10.83 -6.73
CA VAL A 113 3.93 -11.78 -6.59
C VAL A 113 4.37 -13.18 -6.94
N SER A 114 5.05 -13.35 -8.09
CA SER A 114 5.57 -14.64 -8.56
C SER A 114 6.59 -15.24 -7.57
N THR A 115 7.50 -14.42 -7.04
CA THR A 115 8.47 -14.85 -6.03
C THR A 115 7.78 -15.32 -4.75
N MET A 116 6.80 -14.56 -4.25
CA MET A 116 6.04 -14.93 -3.05
C MET A 116 5.26 -16.23 -3.25
N ARG A 117 4.70 -16.44 -4.45
CA ARG A 117 4.05 -17.70 -4.83
C ARG A 117 5.05 -18.87 -4.79
N ALA A 118 6.20 -18.71 -5.44
CA ALA A 118 7.27 -19.72 -5.44
C ALA A 118 7.76 -20.07 -4.03
N GLN A 119 7.81 -19.07 -3.12
CA GLN A 119 8.16 -19.26 -1.70
C GLN A 119 6.99 -19.78 -0.85
N ARG A 120 5.85 -20.09 -1.46
CA ARG A 120 4.62 -20.53 -0.78
C ARG A 120 4.21 -19.60 0.36
N ALA A 121 4.30 -18.30 0.15
CA ALA A 121 3.84 -17.32 1.13
C ALA A 121 2.35 -17.54 1.44
N GLN A 122 1.96 -17.33 2.70
CA GLN A 122 0.57 -17.52 3.11
C GLN A 122 -0.34 -16.40 2.64
N ALA A 123 0.21 -15.19 2.48
CA ALA A 123 -0.58 -14.02 2.11
C ALA A 123 0.24 -12.97 1.38
N LEU A 124 -0.47 -12.12 0.61
CA LEU A 124 0.04 -10.93 -0.05
C LEU A 124 -0.87 -9.74 0.23
N ILE A 125 -0.25 -8.57 0.46
CA ILE A 125 -0.93 -7.28 0.51
C ILE A 125 -0.28 -6.41 -0.57
N LEU A 126 -1.06 -6.00 -1.56
CA LEU A 126 -0.62 -5.17 -2.69
C LEU A 126 -1.16 -3.75 -2.50
N VAL A 127 -0.28 -2.76 -2.40
CA VAL A 127 -0.66 -1.36 -2.16
C VAL A 127 -0.18 -0.49 -3.31
N GLY A 128 -1.11 0.06 -4.06
CA GLY A 128 -0.76 0.97 -5.15
C GLY A 128 -1.84 1.12 -6.21
N SER A 129 -1.72 2.17 -7.01
CA SER A 129 -2.63 2.43 -8.12
C SER A 129 -2.56 1.34 -9.17
N ARG A 130 -3.70 0.98 -9.71
CA ARG A 130 -3.76 0.17 -10.94
C ARG A 130 -3.52 1.07 -12.16
N THR A 131 -3.26 0.44 -13.29
CA THR A 131 -2.88 1.12 -14.55
C THR A 131 -3.91 0.87 -15.64
N THR A 132 -3.91 1.73 -16.66
CA THR A 132 -4.68 1.54 -17.89
C THR A 132 -4.05 0.52 -18.85
N ASP A 133 -2.85 0.02 -18.55
CA ASP A 133 -2.21 -1.04 -19.32
C ASP A 133 -2.94 -2.37 -19.10
N VAL A 134 -3.71 -2.76 -20.12
CA VAL A 134 -4.57 -3.96 -20.08
C VAL A 134 -3.72 -5.24 -19.99
N GLU A 135 -2.60 -5.29 -20.71
CA GLU A 135 -1.77 -6.50 -20.73
C GLU A 135 -1.04 -6.69 -19.38
N HIS A 136 -0.52 -5.60 -18.81
CA HIS A 136 0.07 -5.65 -17.47
C HIS A 136 -0.99 -6.07 -16.42
N THR A 137 -2.19 -5.46 -16.47
CA THR A 137 -3.28 -5.78 -15.53
C THR A 137 -3.67 -7.25 -15.66
N ARG A 138 -3.80 -7.78 -16.89
CA ARG A 138 -4.12 -9.20 -17.13
C ARG A 138 -3.06 -10.12 -16.55
N ARG A 139 -1.78 -9.89 -16.85
CA ARG A 139 -0.66 -10.70 -16.32
C ARG A 139 -0.63 -10.74 -14.81
N LEU A 140 -0.83 -9.59 -14.16
CA LEU A 140 -0.85 -9.52 -12.70
C LEU A 140 -2.07 -10.22 -12.12
N THR A 141 -3.25 -10.07 -12.75
CA THR A 141 -4.48 -10.75 -12.33
C THR A 141 -4.35 -12.27 -12.42
N ASP A 142 -3.76 -12.77 -13.51
CA ASP A 142 -3.51 -14.20 -13.70
C ASP A 142 -2.57 -14.74 -12.60
N GLU A 143 -1.48 -14.03 -12.29
CA GLU A 143 -0.53 -14.41 -11.24
C GLU A 143 -1.15 -14.37 -9.83
N VAL A 144 -2.01 -13.38 -9.55
CA VAL A 144 -2.79 -13.30 -8.30
C VAL A 144 -3.77 -14.46 -8.20
N ALA A 145 -4.44 -14.82 -9.29
CA ALA A 145 -5.35 -15.96 -9.32
C ALA A 145 -4.61 -17.27 -9.01
N GLU A 146 -3.46 -17.52 -9.64
CA GLU A 146 -2.62 -18.69 -9.36
C GLU A 146 -2.12 -18.72 -7.90
N PHE A 147 -1.81 -17.56 -7.32
CA PHE A 147 -1.45 -17.46 -5.91
C PHE A 147 -2.61 -17.88 -5.00
N ILE A 148 -3.84 -17.44 -5.31
CA ILE A 148 -5.07 -17.77 -4.57
C ILE A 148 -5.43 -19.25 -4.75
N GLU A 149 -5.38 -19.78 -5.96
CA GLU A 149 -5.64 -21.21 -6.25
C GLU A 149 -4.64 -22.13 -5.54
N GLY A 150 -3.36 -21.71 -5.47
CA GLY A 150 -2.34 -22.34 -4.62
C GLY A 150 -2.69 -22.25 -3.15
N GLY A 151 -3.81 -21.59 -2.79
CA GLY A 151 -4.41 -21.40 -1.49
C GLY A 151 -3.80 -20.23 -0.72
N GLY A 152 -3.01 -19.31 -1.30
CA GLY A 152 -2.61 -18.02 -0.75
C GLY A 152 -3.80 -17.08 -0.59
N ARG A 153 -3.62 -16.02 0.18
CA ARG A 153 -4.62 -14.96 0.33
C ARG A 153 -4.06 -13.65 -0.15
N VAL A 154 -4.87 -12.90 -0.88
CA VAL A 154 -4.44 -11.61 -1.43
C VAL A 154 -5.44 -10.54 -1.03
N ALA A 155 -4.94 -9.41 -0.56
CA ALA A 155 -5.72 -8.19 -0.43
C ALA A 155 -5.00 -7.04 -1.14
N ALA A 156 -5.76 -6.19 -1.81
CA ALA A 156 -5.25 -5.00 -2.46
C ALA A 156 -5.76 -3.73 -1.75
N VAL A 157 -4.93 -2.69 -1.68
CA VAL A 157 -5.33 -1.33 -1.40
C VAL A 157 -5.19 -0.55 -2.69
N SER A 158 -6.25 -0.57 -3.50
CA SER A 158 -6.21 -0.10 -4.90
C SER A 158 -7.61 -0.02 -5.51
N GLN A 159 -7.71 0.13 -6.84
CA GLN A 159 -8.91 -0.14 -7.61
C GLN A 159 -9.17 -1.66 -7.63
N ASP A 160 -10.47 -2.04 -7.66
CA ASP A 160 -10.91 -3.44 -7.70
C ASP A 160 -10.79 -4.01 -9.12
N THR A 161 -9.59 -4.48 -9.47
CA THR A 161 -9.28 -5.04 -10.80
C THR A 161 -8.56 -6.38 -10.77
N LEU A 162 -8.15 -6.86 -9.57
CA LEU A 162 -7.29 -8.03 -9.44
C LEU A 162 -8.04 -9.31 -9.05
N GLY A 163 -9.37 -9.24 -8.85
CA GLY A 163 -10.14 -10.39 -8.38
C GLY A 163 -9.74 -10.88 -6.98
N ALA A 164 -9.21 -10.00 -6.15
CA ALA A 164 -8.79 -10.25 -4.77
C ALA A 164 -9.57 -9.36 -3.79
N ASP A 165 -9.50 -9.67 -2.49
CA ASP A 165 -10.05 -8.77 -1.47
C ASP A 165 -9.48 -7.36 -1.65
N THR A 166 -10.34 -6.34 -1.63
CA THR A 166 -9.92 -4.98 -1.98
C THR A 166 -10.40 -3.97 -0.95
N VAL A 167 -9.49 -3.20 -0.40
CA VAL A 167 -9.73 -1.93 0.27
C VAL A 167 -9.70 -0.86 -0.83
N LEU A 168 -10.86 -0.27 -1.13
CA LEU A 168 -11.08 0.60 -2.28
C LEU A 168 -11.20 2.07 -1.86
N PRO A 169 -10.13 2.91 -1.98
CA PRO A 169 -10.27 4.35 -1.76
C PRO A 169 -11.19 4.97 -2.81
N GLU A 170 -12.21 5.71 -2.37
CA GLU A 170 -13.16 6.38 -3.24
C GLU A 170 -12.57 7.68 -3.83
N ASN A 171 -11.54 7.52 -4.67
CA ASN A 171 -10.74 8.62 -5.22
C ASN A 171 -11.58 9.66 -5.95
N ARG A 172 -12.50 9.22 -6.83
CA ARG A 172 -13.36 10.11 -7.64
C ARG A 172 -14.30 10.92 -6.74
N ALA A 173 -14.98 10.25 -5.81
CA ALA A 173 -15.90 10.90 -4.87
C ALA A 173 -15.17 11.89 -3.93
N GLY A 174 -13.98 11.53 -3.43
CA GLY A 174 -13.18 12.41 -2.58
C GLY A 174 -12.72 13.67 -3.33
N ALA A 175 -12.26 13.54 -4.58
CA ALA A 175 -11.84 14.69 -5.38
C ALA A 175 -13.03 15.57 -5.79
N HIS A 176 -14.19 14.99 -6.08
CA HIS A 176 -15.43 15.70 -6.30
C HIS A 176 -15.82 16.53 -5.08
N ALA A 177 -15.81 15.92 -3.90
CA ALA A 177 -16.12 16.60 -2.64
C ALA A 177 -15.14 17.76 -2.34
N LEU A 178 -13.85 17.57 -2.64
CA LEU A 178 -12.84 18.63 -2.51
C LEU A 178 -13.15 19.82 -3.41
N ALA A 179 -13.44 19.58 -4.70
CA ALA A 179 -13.80 20.63 -5.63
C ALA A 179 -15.04 21.40 -5.16
N ALA A 180 -16.10 20.70 -4.73
CA ALA A 180 -17.31 21.31 -4.19
C ALA A 180 -17.03 22.20 -2.97
N ALA A 181 -16.14 21.75 -2.06
CA ALA A 181 -15.73 22.54 -0.91
C ALA A 181 -14.96 23.79 -1.31
N LEU A 182 -13.99 23.69 -2.24
CA LEU A 182 -13.24 24.85 -2.75
C LEU A 182 -14.14 25.86 -3.48
N ILE A 183 -15.15 25.39 -4.20
CA ILE A 183 -16.16 26.26 -4.82
C ILE A 183 -16.97 27.00 -3.74
N THR A 184 -17.31 26.33 -2.64
CA THR A 184 -18.02 26.93 -1.52
C THR A 184 -17.18 28.00 -0.83
N GLU A 185 -15.86 27.82 -0.73
CA GLU A 185 -14.89 28.82 -0.25
C GLU A 185 -14.70 30.01 -1.24
N GLY A 186 -15.37 30.01 -2.39
CA GLY A 186 -15.38 31.12 -3.34
C GLY A 186 -14.37 31.00 -4.49
N HIS A 187 -13.67 29.91 -4.62
CA HIS A 187 -12.79 29.67 -5.77
C HIS A 187 -13.63 29.39 -7.03
N ARG A 188 -13.19 29.87 -8.20
CA ARG A 188 -13.93 29.75 -9.46
C ARG A 188 -13.08 29.33 -10.65
N ARG A 189 -11.77 29.56 -10.61
CA ARG A 189 -10.81 29.17 -11.65
C ARG A 189 -9.78 28.22 -11.06
N PHE A 190 -9.60 27.08 -11.70
CA PHE A 190 -8.84 25.98 -11.13
C PHE A 190 -7.79 25.45 -12.11
N ALA A 191 -6.67 25.01 -11.56
CA ALA A 191 -5.75 24.11 -12.22
C ALA A 191 -5.65 22.78 -11.44
N VAL A 192 -5.31 21.71 -12.15
CA VAL A 192 -5.02 20.41 -11.56
C VAL A 192 -3.61 19.99 -11.96
N LEU A 193 -2.76 19.74 -10.98
CA LEU A 193 -1.49 19.06 -11.19
C LEU A 193 -1.78 17.55 -11.17
N GLY A 194 -2.03 17.00 -12.36
CA GLY A 194 -2.36 15.60 -12.57
C GLY A 194 -1.11 14.73 -12.55
N GLY A 195 -1.26 13.48 -12.09
CA GLY A 195 -0.25 12.45 -12.28
C GLY A 195 -0.29 11.89 -13.71
N PRO A 196 0.49 10.82 -13.98
CA PRO A 196 0.41 10.13 -15.26
C PRO A 196 -1.00 9.61 -15.55
N LYS A 197 -1.52 9.88 -16.74
CA LYS A 197 -2.86 9.43 -17.17
C LYS A 197 -3.04 7.92 -17.15
N THR A 198 -1.94 7.18 -17.17
CA THR A 198 -1.94 5.73 -17.06
C THR A 198 -2.25 5.22 -15.66
N LEU A 199 -2.13 6.04 -14.61
CA LEU A 199 -2.47 5.68 -13.25
C LEU A 199 -3.96 5.94 -12.97
N LEU A 200 -4.71 4.90 -12.63
CA LEU A 200 -6.15 5.01 -12.39
C LEU A 200 -6.47 5.94 -11.22
N THR A 201 -5.67 5.93 -10.14
CA THR A 201 -5.83 6.85 -9.00
C THR A 201 -5.75 8.32 -9.44
N ALA A 202 -4.75 8.67 -10.26
CA ALA A 202 -4.58 10.04 -10.75
C ALA A 202 -5.76 10.44 -11.64
N ARG A 203 -6.15 9.55 -12.57
CA ARG A 203 -7.30 9.74 -13.46
C ARG A 203 -8.59 9.95 -12.67
N ASP A 204 -8.91 9.06 -11.73
CA ASP A 204 -10.13 9.11 -10.95
C ASP A 204 -10.24 10.43 -10.16
N ARG A 205 -9.12 10.93 -9.61
CA ARG A 205 -9.07 12.22 -8.88
C ARG A 205 -9.25 13.40 -9.81
N VAL A 206 -8.62 13.40 -10.99
CA VAL A 206 -8.81 14.46 -11.99
C VAL A 206 -10.26 14.49 -12.48
N GLU A 207 -10.82 13.34 -12.85
CA GLU A 207 -12.20 13.24 -13.34
C GLU A 207 -13.21 13.66 -12.27
N GLY A 208 -13.07 13.19 -11.03
CA GLY A 208 -13.98 13.58 -9.95
C GLY A 208 -13.95 15.10 -9.68
N PHE A 209 -12.78 15.72 -9.74
CA PHE A 209 -12.65 17.17 -9.62
C PHE A 209 -13.35 17.91 -10.78
N GLN A 210 -13.16 17.43 -12.03
CA GLN A 210 -13.81 17.99 -13.21
C GLN A 210 -15.31 17.85 -13.17
N ASP A 211 -15.84 16.70 -12.72
CA ASP A 211 -17.27 16.48 -12.58
C ASP A 211 -17.94 17.54 -11.70
N ALA A 212 -17.35 17.83 -10.54
CA ALA A 212 -17.89 18.84 -9.61
C ALA A 212 -17.88 20.25 -10.22
N LEU A 213 -16.84 20.61 -11.00
CA LEU A 213 -16.82 21.90 -11.71
C LEU A 213 -17.93 21.98 -12.76
N ALA A 214 -18.11 20.90 -13.55
CA ALA A 214 -19.13 20.83 -14.60
C ALA A 214 -20.56 20.93 -14.01
N GLU A 215 -20.84 20.26 -12.88
CA GLU A 215 -22.12 20.35 -12.17
C GLU A 215 -22.47 21.78 -11.72
N GLN A 216 -21.44 22.60 -11.45
CA GLN A 216 -21.60 24.00 -11.05
C GLN A 216 -21.50 24.98 -12.24
N GLY A 217 -21.41 24.45 -13.48
CA GLY A 217 -21.31 25.28 -14.69
C GLY A 217 -20.02 26.09 -14.77
N LEU A 218 -18.95 25.63 -14.11
CA LEU A 218 -17.63 26.26 -14.16
C LEU A 218 -16.81 25.72 -15.32
N GLU A 219 -15.84 26.53 -15.77
CA GLU A 219 -14.90 26.13 -16.83
C GLU A 219 -14.05 24.92 -16.37
N PRO A 220 -13.71 24.00 -17.28
CA PRO A 220 -12.81 22.92 -16.99
C PRO A 220 -11.46 23.43 -16.44
N PRO A 221 -10.81 22.71 -15.52
CA PRO A 221 -9.52 23.14 -14.97
C PRO A 221 -8.41 23.02 -16.01
N VAL A 222 -7.38 23.86 -15.89
CA VAL A 222 -6.12 23.65 -16.61
C VAL A 222 -5.42 22.45 -16.01
N VAL A 223 -5.21 21.38 -16.78
CA VAL A 223 -4.54 20.16 -16.29
C VAL A 223 -3.08 20.15 -16.77
N ILE A 224 -2.15 20.12 -15.82
CA ILE A 224 -0.71 19.97 -16.08
C ILE A 224 -0.30 18.58 -15.61
N GLU A 225 0.16 17.74 -16.53
CA GLU A 225 0.66 16.42 -16.21
C GLU A 225 2.06 16.48 -15.57
N GLY A 226 2.33 15.59 -14.62
CA GLY A 226 3.62 15.46 -13.96
C GLY A 226 3.84 14.04 -13.47
N ALA A 227 5.06 13.75 -12.99
CA ALA A 227 5.28 12.52 -12.25
C ALA A 227 4.49 12.54 -10.92
N PHE A 228 4.06 11.37 -10.46
CA PHE A 228 3.25 11.22 -9.24
C PHE A 228 4.13 11.28 -7.98
N THR A 229 5.01 12.30 -7.94
CA THR A 229 6.04 12.52 -6.93
C THR A 229 6.09 13.98 -6.50
N ARG A 230 6.81 14.24 -5.39
CA ARG A 230 7.07 15.61 -4.92
C ARG A 230 7.69 16.49 -6.01
N ASP A 231 8.70 15.98 -6.71
CA ASP A 231 9.41 16.75 -7.74
C ASP A 231 8.57 16.90 -9.03
N GLY A 232 7.70 15.92 -9.31
CA GLY A 232 6.70 16.04 -10.37
C GLY A 232 5.71 17.18 -10.10
N GLY A 233 5.24 17.31 -8.85
CA GLY A 233 4.38 18.42 -8.43
C GLY A 233 5.10 19.77 -8.49
N TYR A 234 6.36 19.84 -8.09
CA TYR A 234 7.18 21.05 -8.22
C TYR A 234 7.32 21.47 -9.69
N THR A 235 7.71 20.56 -10.59
CA THR A 235 7.90 20.84 -12.00
C THR A 235 6.59 21.24 -12.68
N ALA A 236 5.49 20.55 -12.38
CA ALA A 236 4.17 20.88 -12.93
C ALA A 236 3.69 22.26 -12.47
N MET A 237 3.94 22.64 -11.20
CA MET A 237 3.61 23.97 -10.70
C MET A 237 4.46 25.04 -11.37
N CYS A 238 5.75 24.83 -11.59
CA CYS A 238 6.58 25.76 -12.34
C CYS A 238 6.00 26.02 -13.74
N GLY A 239 5.63 24.95 -14.47
CA GLY A 239 4.99 25.08 -15.78
C GLY A 239 3.65 25.83 -15.74
N LEU A 240 2.85 25.62 -14.68
CA LEU A 240 1.61 26.36 -14.48
C LEU A 240 1.87 27.85 -14.26
N LEU A 241 2.83 28.19 -13.41
CA LEU A 241 3.17 29.59 -13.06
C LEU A 241 3.81 30.36 -14.23
N ASP A 242 4.33 29.67 -15.23
CA ASP A 242 4.85 30.29 -16.48
C ASP A 242 3.71 30.71 -17.44
N LEU A 243 2.48 30.25 -17.20
CA LEU A 243 1.32 30.70 -17.99
C LEU A 243 0.94 32.14 -17.61
N PRO A 244 0.67 33.04 -18.58
CA PRO A 244 0.41 34.46 -18.33
C PRO A 244 -0.88 34.73 -17.52
N ASP A 245 -1.82 33.80 -17.52
CA ASP A 245 -3.10 33.90 -16.77
C ASP A 245 -3.44 32.58 -16.12
N HIS A 246 -2.53 32.08 -15.25
CA HIS A 246 -2.74 30.84 -14.52
C HIS A 246 -3.90 30.95 -13.51
N PRO A 247 -4.69 29.87 -13.32
CA PRO A 247 -5.72 29.84 -12.30
C PRO A 247 -5.14 30.01 -10.87
N PRO A 248 -5.84 30.74 -9.97
CA PRO A 248 -5.34 31.04 -8.65
C PRO A 248 -5.58 29.92 -7.61
N CYS A 249 -6.28 28.85 -7.97
CA CYS A 249 -6.52 27.69 -7.09
C CYS A 249 -6.08 26.41 -7.77
N VAL A 250 -5.21 25.66 -7.11
CA VAL A 250 -4.52 24.49 -7.67
C VAL A 250 -4.81 23.27 -6.81
N PHE A 251 -5.34 22.22 -7.44
CA PHE A 251 -5.44 20.89 -6.86
C PHE A 251 -4.28 20.04 -7.37
N ALA A 252 -3.41 19.58 -6.49
CA ALA A 252 -2.45 18.52 -6.78
C ALA A 252 -3.05 17.17 -6.40
N VAL A 253 -3.00 16.19 -7.29
CA VAL A 253 -3.73 14.92 -7.12
C VAL A 253 -3.24 14.04 -5.98
N ASN A 254 -2.14 14.40 -5.30
CA ASN A 254 -1.73 13.87 -4.01
C ASN A 254 -0.96 14.91 -3.20
N ASP A 255 -0.76 14.64 -1.91
CA ASP A 255 -0.13 15.58 -0.99
C ASP A 255 1.36 15.79 -1.27
N VAL A 256 2.08 14.76 -1.71
CA VAL A 256 3.52 14.94 -2.02
C VAL A 256 3.70 15.87 -3.22
N MET A 257 2.84 15.80 -4.24
CA MET A 257 2.83 16.77 -5.34
C MET A 257 2.44 18.15 -4.84
N ALA A 258 1.46 18.27 -3.94
CA ALA A 258 1.07 19.55 -3.33
C ALA A 258 2.22 20.21 -2.56
N ILE A 259 2.98 19.45 -1.78
CA ILE A 259 4.19 19.94 -1.10
C ILE A 259 5.22 20.46 -2.11
N GLY A 260 5.44 19.73 -3.20
CA GLY A 260 6.30 20.16 -4.30
C GLY A 260 5.81 21.45 -4.95
N ALA A 261 4.51 21.55 -5.20
CA ALA A 261 3.85 22.72 -5.75
C ALA A 261 4.01 23.96 -4.83
N MET A 262 3.78 23.79 -3.52
CA MET A 262 3.99 24.89 -2.55
C MET A 262 5.45 25.35 -2.50
N ALA A 263 6.42 24.44 -2.69
CA ALA A 263 7.82 24.80 -2.79
C ALA A 263 8.11 25.65 -4.03
N ALA A 264 7.53 25.33 -5.19
CA ALA A 264 7.66 26.10 -6.42
C ALA A 264 7.05 27.50 -6.28
N VAL A 265 5.86 27.62 -5.68
CA VAL A 265 5.19 28.91 -5.39
C VAL A 265 6.09 29.79 -4.54
N ARG A 266 6.65 29.24 -3.45
CA ARG A 266 7.55 29.96 -2.54
C ARG A 266 8.83 30.41 -3.24
N GLU A 267 9.43 29.59 -4.09
CA GLU A 267 10.66 29.92 -4.82
C GLU A 267 10.45 31.07 -5.81
N ARG A 268 9.22 31.19 -6.36
CA ARG A 268 8.81 32.34 -7.20
C ARG A 268 8.48 33.61 -6.40
N GLY A 269 8.63 33.58 -5.06
CA GLY A 269 8.30 34.70 -4.19
C GLY A 269 6.79 34.92 -3.99
N LEU A 270 5.96 33.95 -4.41
CA LEU A 270 4.52 33.99 -4.27
C LEU A 270 4.09 33.36 -2.93
N ARG A 271 2.88 33.73 -2.48
CA ARG A 271 2.32 33.29 -1.19
C ARG A 271 1.21 32.27 -1.40
N VAL A 272 1.18 31.26 -0.53
CA VAL A 272 0.05 30.36 -0.37
C VAL A 272 -0.70 30.77 0.90
N PRO A 273 -2.02 31.02 0.86
CA PRO A 273 -2.93 31.03 -0.29
C PRO A 273 -3.02 32.39 -1.01
N GLY A 274 -2.31 33.42 -0.54
CA GLY A 274 -2.51 34.82 -0.93
C GLY A 274 -2.46 35.07 -2.44
N ASP A 275 -1.52 34.45 -3.14
CA ASP A 275 -1.34 34.58 -4.58
C ASP A 275 -1.81 33.30 -5.33
N VAL A 276 -1.56 32.11 -4.73
CA VAL A 276 -1.98 30.81 -5.27
C VAL A 276 -2.44 29.91 -4.12
N ALA A 277 -3.71 29.52 -4.13
CA ALA A 277 -4.25 28.51 -3.23
C ALA A 277 -3.85 27.10 -3.69
N VAL A 278 -3.48 26.21 -2.76
CA VAL A 278 -3.06 24.83 -3.07
C VAL A 278 -3.82 23.83 -2.22
N ALA A 279 -4.35 22.78 -2.85
CA ALA A 279 -4.97 21.64 -2.18
C ALA A 279 -4.29 20.34 -2.62
N GLY A 280 -4.31 19.34 -1.75
CA GLY A 280 -3.76 18.00 -1.98
C GLY A 280 -4.81 16.90 -1.81
N PHE A 281 -4.33 15.66 -1.62
CA PHE A 281 -5.14 14.48 -1.37
C PHE A 281 -4.30 13.46 -0.59
N ASP A 282 -4.85 12.76 0.39
CA ASP A 282 -4.39 11.66 1.24
C ASP A 282 -4.29 12.00 2.73
N ASP A 283 -4.03 13.25 3.13
CA ASP A 283 -3.71 13.75 4.49
C ASP A 283 -2.53 12.97 5.12
N ILE A 284 -1.42 12.91 4.38
CA ILE A 284 -0.21 12.19 4.81
C ILE A 284 0.37 12.76 6.12
N PRO A 285 1.02 11.92 6.98
CA PRO A 285 1.50 12.35 8.30
C PRO A 285 2.45 13.56 8.27
N THR A 286 3.22 13.74 7.21
CA THR A 286 4.17 14.86 7.04
C THR A 286 3.50 16.23 6.89
N LEU A 287 2.20 16.29 6.60
CA LEU A 287 1.46 17.57 6.53
C LEU A 287 1.40 18.31 7.86
N ARG A 288 1.67 17.63 8.97
CA ARG A 288 1.74 18.26 10.31
C ARG A 288 2.85 19.30 10.41
N ASP A 289 3.88 19.17 9.57
CA ASP A 289 5.07 20.03 9.56
C ASP A 289 5.07 21.01 8.37
N VAL A 290 3.97 21.06 7.59
CA VAL A 290 3.84 21.95 6.42
C VAL A 290 3.16 23.25 6.80
N ALA A 291 3.74 24.37 6.39
CA ALA A 291 3.18 25.70 6.58
C ALA A 291 3.18 26.50 5.25
N PRO A 292 2.04 27.16 4.93
CA PRO A 292 0.75 27.08 5.62
C PRO A 292 0.19 25.65 5.61
N THR A 293 -0.71 25.34 6.56
CA THR A 293 -1.32 24.01 6.66
C THR A 293 -2.12 23.68 5.41
N LEU A 294 -1.93 22.47 4.86
CA LEU A 294 -2.45 22.07 3.54
C LEU A 294 -3.88 21.53 3.61
N THR A 295 -4.80 22.15 2.85
CA THR A 295 -6.12 21.60 2.53
C THR A 295 -5.96 20.31 1.75
N THR A 296 -6.68 19.24 2.15
CA THR A 296 -6.54 17.93 1.53
C THR A 296 -7.81 17.07 1.73
N VAL A 297 -7.85 15.91 1.10
CA VAL A 297 -8.82 14.85 1.40
C VAL A 297 -8.14 13.82 2.29
N ARG A 298 -8.65 13.64 3.51
CA ARG A 298 -8.13 12.67 4.47
C ARG A 298 -8.60 11.26 4.13
N LEU A 299 -7.64 10.35 3.95
CA LEU A 299 -7.86 8.91 3.96
C LEU A 299 -7.32 8.31 5.27
N PRO A 300 -8.00 7.32 5.86
CA PRO A 300 -7.54 6.67 7.10
C PRO A 300 -6.43 5.64 6.78
N LEU A 301 -5.24 6.11 6.34
CA LEU A 301 -4.17 5.30 5.74
C LEU A 301 -3.78 4.07 6.58
N ALA A 302 -3.52 4.28 7.88
CA ALA A 302 -3.16 3.17 8.77
C ALA A 302 -4.31 2.16 8.94
N GLU A 303 -5.57 2.63 8.93
CA GLU A 303 -6.74 1.75 8.99
C GLU A 303 -6.90 0.94 7.70
N MET A 304 -6.69 1.55 6.55
CA MET A 304 -6.68 0.84 5.27
C MET A 304 -5.66 -0.31 5.27
N GLY A 305 -4.46 -0.08 5.81
CA GLY A 305 -3.44 -1.11 5.98
C GLY A 305 -3.87 -2.21 6.95
N ARG A 306 -4.46 -1.86 8.11
CA ARG A 306 -5.00 -2.84 9.07
C ARG A 306 -6.12 -3.67 8.45
N LEU A 307 -7.01 -3.03 7.71
CA LEU A 307 -8.13 -3.71 7.05
C LEU A 307 -7.63 -4.72 6.00
N ALA A 308 -6.69 -4.33 5.14
CA ALA A 308 -6.07 -5.24 4.18
C ALA A 308 -5.39 -6.42 4.88
N ALA A 309 -4.65 -6.16 5.97
CA ALA A 309 -4.04 -7.21 6.78
C ALA A 309 -5.08 -8.13 7.44
N SER A 310 -6.20 -7.60 7.92
CA SER A 310 -7.28 -8.41 8.48
C SER A 310 -7.92 -9.33 7.44
N MET A 311 -8.09 -8.84 6.21
CA MET A 311 -8.64 -9.63 5.10
C MET A 311 -7.77 -10.84 4.77
N VAL A 312 -6.45 -10.69 4.72
CA VAL A 312 -5.54 -11.82 4.43
C VAL A 312 -5.30 -12.76 5.61
N LEU A 313 -5.59 -12.31 6.82
CA LEU A 313 -5.43 -13.12 8.05
C LEU A 313 -6.73 -13.82 8.49
N ASP A 314 -7.83 -13.52 7.84
CA ASP A 314 -9.12 -14.14 8.09
C ASP A 314 -9.11 -15.58 7.58
N ASP A 315 -9.33 -16.56 8.48
CA ASP A 315 -9.26 -17.99 8.13
C ASP A 315 -10.56 -18.55 7.53
N GLU A 316 -11.61 -17.74 7.41
CA GLU A 316 -12.86 -18.19 6.82
C GLU A 316 -12.72 -18.43 5.30
N PRO A 317 -13.13 -19.62 4.79
CA PRO A 317 -13.18 -19.87 3.36
C PRO A 317 -14.19 -18.95 2.67
N ARG A 318 -13.77 -18.31 1.58
CA ARG A 318 -14.67 -17.44 0.78
C ARG A 318 -14.60 -17.81 -0.69
N THR A 319 -15.74 -17.66 -1.35
CA THR A 319 -15.89 -17.93 -2.77
C THR A 319 -15.87 -16.65 -3.62
N THR A 320 -16.07 -15.48 -2.99
CA THR A 320 -16.05 -14.18 -3.65
C THR A 320 -15.18 -13.20 -2.90
N PRO A 321 -14.39 -12.37 -3.60
CA PRO A 321 -13.64 -11.29 -2.99
C PRO A 321 -14.53 -10.27 -2.27
N ARG A 322 -14.00 -9.68 -1.21
CA ARG A 322 -14.62 -8.55 -0.51
C ARG A 322 -14.15 -7.25 -1.12
N VAL A 323 -15.04 -6.29 -1.28
CA VAL A 323 -14.68 -4.91 -1.61
C VAL A 323 -15.15 -4.01 -0.46
N ALA A 324 -14.19 -3.31 0.17
CA ALA A 324 -14.45 -2.38 1.25
C ALA A 324 -14.18 -0.96 0.75
N PRO A 325 -15.21 -0.17 0.39
CA PRO A 325 -15.03 1.22 -0.01
C PRO A 325 -14.59 2.07 1.20
N ILE A 326 -13.65 2.99 0.96
CA ILE A 326 -13.14 3.92 1.95
C ILE A 326 -13.39 5.35 1.45
N ALA A 327 -14.33 6.01 2.09
CA ALA A 327 -14.63 7.42 1.80
C ALA A 327 -13.52 8.33 2.32
N GLY A 328 -13.21 9.38 1.55
CA GLY A 328 -12.34 10.46 1.96
C GLY A 328 -13.11 11.58 2.66
N GLU A 329 -12.49 12.24 3.64
CA GLU A 329 -13.01 13.41 4.34
C GLU A 329 -12.26 14.67 3.87
N VAL A 330 -12.98 15.69 3.39
CA VAL A 330 -12.36 16.98 3.04
C VAL A 330 -11.95 17.72 4.30
N VAL A 331 -10.68 18.13 4.37
CA VAL A 331 -10.12 18.89 5.49
C VAL A 331 -9.62 20.23 4.95
N LEU A 332 -10.43 21.26 5.10
CA LEU A 332 -10.07 22.63 4.75
C LEU A 332 -9.06 23.18 5.75
N ARG A 333 -7.99 23.83 5.24
CA ARG A 333 -6.90 24.41 6.01
C ARG A 333 -6.42 25.72 5.38
N GLU A 334 -5.40 26.34 5.97
CA GLU A 334 -4.90 27.68 5.60
C GLU A 334 -4.54 27.81 4.11
N SER A 335 -4.10 26.75 3.45
CA SER A 335 -3.59 26.80 2.06
C SER A 335 -4.66 27.15 1.00
N THR A 336 -5.95 27.17 1.39
CA THR A 336 -7.06 27.52 0.49
C THR A 336 -8.06 28.49 1.10
N ILE A 337 -8.02 28.71 2.41
CA ILE A 337 -8.91 29.68 3.09
C ILE A 337 -8.33 31.07 2.91
N ARG A 338 -9.16 32.01 2.43
CA ARG A 338 -8.78 33.42 2.16
C ARG A 338 -9.03 34.33 3.35
#